data_d89221444cb5bdb8f91c7403d54b81fb
#
_entry.id   d89221444cb5bdb8f91c7403d54b81fb
#
_cell.length_a   1.000
_cell.length_b   1.000
_cell.length_c   1.000
_cell.angle_alpha   90.00
_cell.angle_beta   90.00
_cell.angle_gamma   90.00
#
_symmetry.space_group_name_H-M   'P 1'
#
loop_
_entity.id
_entity.type
_entity.pdbx_description
1 polymer ?
#
loop_
_entity_poly.entity_id
_entity_poly.type
_entity_poly.pdbx_seq_one_letter_code
_entity_poly.pdbx_strand_id
1 'polypeptide(L)'
;FTPFRGSWLYTSMASAPAGAQGIRDALDILIEQQRLPASEDLQVVVLTGDGAAYGMGLSSTSGAMERDLDFIYICYDNEGYGNTGQQFSGATPHAARTATSTGPHGFAGYKKDLFSIWAAHKPAYVATVIGAEPLDLARKVEKAKQLKGPRLIIALAPCPTGWDYDPRDSADIGKLAVTTGVWPLKEYIDGRVVHTKIPKQRQRVESYLEKQGRFAHLFEPQRDEQLLQELQDSVDSYWENIGG
;
A
#
# COMPACT_ATOMS: atom_id res chain seq x y z
N PHE A 1 0.63 2.33 -21.53
CA PHE A 1 0.76 3.73 -21.88
C PHE A 1 -0.09 4.57 -20.91
N THR A 2 0.41 5.75 -20.53
CA THR A 2 -0.18 6.60 -19.52
C THR A 2 -0.89 7.80 -20.15
N PRO A 3 -2.04 8.27 -19.60
CA PRO A 3 -2.65 9.53 -20.00
C PRO A 3 -1.92 10.76 -19.40
N PHE A 4 -0.95 10.58 -18.52
CA PHE A 4 -0.18 11.68 -17.96
C PHE A 4 0.62 12.43 -19.03
N ARG A 5 0.58 13.76 -18.98
CA ARG A 5 1.31 14.65 -19.91
C ARG A 5 2.69 15.05 -19.40
N GLY A 6 3.05 14.69 -18.18
CA GLY A 6 4.36 14.94 -17.59
C GLY A 6 5.43 14.01 -18.17
N SER A 7 6.68 14.24 -17.79
CA SER A 7 7.79 13.37 -18.13
C SER A 7 7.58 11.99 -17.46
N TRP A 8 7.83 10.94 -18.21
CA TRP A 8 7.59 9.58 -17.78
C TRP A 8 8.77 8.69 -18.12
N LEU A 9 9.27 7.96 -17.12
CA LEU A 9 10.26 6.91 -17.28
C LEU A 9 9.68 5.58 -16.84
N TYR A 10 9.58 4.63 -17.76
CA TYR A 10 9.23 3.24 -17.42
C TYR A 10 10.49 2.46 -17.09
N THR A 11 10.48 1.78 -15.94
CA THR A 11 11.60 0.98 -15.46
C THR A 11 11.17 -0.46 -15.23
N SER A 12 12.14 -1.38 -15.12
CA SER A 12 11.86 -2.74 -14.70
C SER A 12 11.33 -2.76 -13.25
N MET A 13 10.58 -3.81 -12.90
CA MET A 13 10.14 -4.03 -11.52
C MET A 13 11.33 -3.89 -10.56
N ALA A 14 11.07 -3.32 -9.39
CA ALA A 14 12.03 -3.07 -8.33
C ALA A 14 13.06 -1.97 -8.57
N SER A 15 13.29 -1.51 -9.81
CA SER A 15 14.32 -0.51 -10.11
C SER A 15 13.83 0.95 -10.07
N ALA A 16 12.52 1.18 -9.88
CA ALA A 16 11.95 2.53 -9.90
C ALA A 16 12.56 3.49 -8.86
N PRO A 17 12.85 3.10 -7.60
CA PRO A 17 13.52 3.99 -6.65
C PRO A 17 14.94 4.38 -7.09
N ALA A 18 15.70 3.44 -7.68
CA ALA A 18 17.02 3.72 -8.22
C ALA A 18 16.97 4.67 -9.42
N GLY A 19 15.96 4.50 -10.30
CA GLY A 19 15.69 5.43 -11.40
C GLY A 19 15.32 6.83 -10.89
N ALA A 20 14.50 6.91 -9.85
CA ALA A 20 14.12 8.17 -9.21
C ALA A 20 15.32 8.88 -8.59
N GLN A 21 16.27 8.14 -7.97
CA GLN A 21 17.54 8.67 -7.48
C GLN A 21 18.29 9.37 -8.61
N GLY A 22 18.54 8.69 -9.72
CA GLY A 22 19.27 9.27 -10.85
C GLY A 22 18.57 10.49 -11.46
N ILE A 23 17.23 10.47 -11.52
CA ILE A 23 16.44 11.62 -11.99
C ILE A 23 16.60 12.80 -11.02
N ARG A 24 16.47 12.60 -9.70
CA ARG A 24 16.58 13.66 -8.72
C ARG A 24 17.98 14.27 -8.73
N ASP A 25 19.02 13.45 -8.71
CA ASP A 25 20.41 13.91 -8.77
C ASP A 25 20.69 14.73 -10.04
N ALA A 26 20.19 14.27 -11.19
CA ALA A 26 20.35 15.01 -12.44
C ALA A 26 19.59 16.37 -12.44
N LEU A 27 18.40 16.41 -11.88
CA LEU A 27 17.63 17.64 -11.75
C LEU A 27 18.31 18.64 -10.81
N ASP A 28 18.85 18.20 -9.68
CA ASP A 28 19.57 19.05 -8.73
C ASP A 28 20.82 19.65 -9.35
N ILE A 29 21.62 18.84 -10.07
CA ILE A 29 22.78 19.33 -10.81
C ILE A 29 22.40 20.36 -11.88
N LEU A 30 21.31 20.15 -12.62
CA LEU A 30 20.85 21.10 -13.65
C LEU A 30 20.35 22.41 -13.03
N ILE A 31 19.74 22.37 -11.86
CA ILE A 31 19.33 23.57 -11.09
C ILE A 31 20.57 24.31 -10.58
N GLU A 32 21.54 23.63 -9.98
CA GLU A 32 22.80 24.21 -9.52
C GLU A 32 23.58 24.88 -10.66
N GLN A 33 23.56 24.28 -11.85
CA GLN A 33 24.16 24.84 -13.06
C GLN A 33 23.33 25.94 -13.72
N GLN A 34 22.20 26.35 -13.15
CA GLN A 34 21.25 27.31 -13.69
C GLN A 34 20.72 26.96 -15.10
N ARG A 35 20.73 25.66 -15.45
CA ARG A 35 20.17 25.13 -16.71
C ARG A 35 18.68 24.79 -16.59
N LEU A 36 18.18 24.66 -15.38
CA LEU A 36 16.76 24.60 -15.04
C LEU A 36 16.46 25.63 -13.96
N PRO A 37 15.26 26.24 -13.97
CA PRO A 37 14.85 27.11 -12.89
C PRO A 37 14.70 26.28 -11.61
N ALA A 38 15.11 26.84 -10.47
CA ALA A 38 14.75 26.27 -9.17
C ALA A 38 13.22 26.34 -9.05
N SER A 39 12.59 25.18 -8.86
CA SER A 39 11.14 25.08 -8.74
C SER A 39 10.81 24.22 -7.54
N GLU A 40 10.08 24.79 -6.58
CA GLU A 40 9.55 24.06 -5.43
C GLU A 40 8.47 23.05 -5.84
N ASP A 41 7.84 23.25 -7.01
CA ASP A 41 6.80 22.38 -7.56
C ASP A 41 7.34 21.17 -8.33
N LEU A 42 8.67 21.07 -8.49
CA LEU A 42 9.27 19.95 -9.20
C LEU A 42 9.29 18.70 -8.32
N GLN A 43 8.40 17.77 -8.61
CA GLN A 43 8.26 16.51 -7.87
C GLN A 43 8.77 15.32 -8.69
N VAL A 44 9.55 14.44 -8.06
CA VAL A 44 9.86 13.12 -8.58
C VAL A 44 8.89 12.12 -7.94
N VAL A 45 8.09 11.45 -8.76
CA VAL A 45 7.06 10.50 -8.28
C VAL A 45 7.38 9.10 -8.79
N VAL A 46 7.45 8.14 -7.88
CA VAL A 46 7.53 6.71 -8.17
C VAL A 46 6.14 6.10 -8.03
N LEU A 47 5.70 5.38 -9.05
CA LEU A 47 4.52 4.51 -9.00
C LEU A 47 4.97 3.06 -9.12
N THR A 48 4.59 2.21 -8.18
CA THR A 48 4.96 0.80 -8.18
C THR A 48 3.89 -0.08 -7.55
N GLY A 49 3.86 -1.36 -7.92
CA GLY A 49 2.98 -2.34 -7.28
C GLY A 49 3.56 -2.91 -5.99
N ASP A 50 2.73 -3.62 -5.25
CA ASP A 50 3.07 -4.30 -4.00
C ASP A 50 4.18 -5.34 -4.17
N GLY A 51 4.19 -6.12 -5.23
CA GLY A 51 5.25 -7.09 -5.50
C GLY A 51 6.65 -6.47 -5.53
N ALA A 52 6.78 -5.25 -6.08
CA ALA A 52 8.01 -4.50 -6.00
C ALA A 52 8.25 -3.91 -4.60
N ALA A 53 7.24 -3.22 -4.04
CA ALA A 53 7.40 -2.50 -2.77
C ALA A 53 7.66 -3.41 -1.56
N TYR A 54 6.91 -4.51 -1.43
CA TYR A 54 7.02 -5.46 -0.31
C TYR A 54 8.08 -6.54 -0.52
N GLY A 55 8.50 -6.74 -1.76
CA GLY A 55 9.39 -7.82 -2.17
C GLY A 55 10.67 -7.34 -2.82
N MET A 56 10.76 -7.52 -4.13
CA MET A 56 12.02 -7.40 -4.88
C MET A 56 12.61 -5.99 -4.93
N GLY A 57 11.84 -4.94 -4.67
CA GLY A 57 12.29 -3.54 -4.64
C GLY A 57 12.51 -2.97 -3.24
N LEU A 58 12.34 -3.77 -2.18
CA LEU A 58 12.45 -3.28 -0.81
C LEU A 58 13.85 -2.74 -0.50
N SER A 59 14.91 -3.39 -1.00
CA SER A 59 16.29 -2.94 -0.81
C SER A 59 16.58 -1.63 -1.54
N SER A 60 16.09 -1.45 -2.77
CA SER A 60 16.28 -0.21 -3.52
C SER A 60 15.50 0.96 -2.91
N THR A 61 14.32 0.70 -2.36
CA THR A 61 13.54 1.70 -1.62
C THR A 61 14.24 2.08 -0.31
N SER A 62 14.77 1.09 0.43
CA SER A 62 15.56 1.32 1.64
C SER A 62 16.79 2.20 1.36
N GLY A 63 17.53 1.90 0.27
CA GLY A 63 18.67 2.71 -0.15
C GLY A 63 18.31 4.14 -0.56
N ALA A 64 17.14 4.36 -1.16
CA ALA A 64 16.67 5.71 -1.48
C ALA A 64 16.31 6.50 -0.20
N MET A 65 15.70 5.84 0.80
CA MET A 65 15.43 6.46 2.10
C MET A 65 16.70 6.78 2.90
N GLU A 66 17.71 5.89 2.86
CA GLU A 66 19.01 6.12 3.48
C GLU A 66 19.71 7.38 2.95
N ARG A 67 19.51 7.70 1.66
CA ARG A 67 20.06 8.90 1.01
C ARG A 67 19.19 10.13 1.13
N ASP A 68 18.12 10.05 1.91
CA ASP A 68 17.14 11.14 2.08
C ASP A 68 16.61 11.69 0.75
N LEU A 69 16.36 10.79 -0.21
CA LEU A 69 15.90 11.16 -1.56
C LEU A 69 14.61 11.97 -1.52
N ASP A 70 14.61 13.15 -2.13
CA ASP A 70 13.41 13.98 -2.26
C ASP A 70 12.46 13.45 -3.36
N PHE A 71 11.56 12.54 -2.99
CA PHE A 71 10.61 11.90 -3.89
C PHE A 71 9.31 11.52 -3.18
N ILE A 72 8.25 11.35 -3.97
CA ILE A 72 7.00 10.75 -3.52
C ILE A 72 6.93 9.33 -4.08
N TYR A 73 6.85 8.34 -3.21
CA TYR A 73 6.72 6.94 -3.59
C TYR A 73 5.30 6.46 -3.31
N ILE A 74 4.62 5.98 -4.34
CA ILE A 74 3.25 5.46 -4.23
C ILE A 74 3.27 3.98 -4.60
N CYS A 75 2.95 3.14 -3.61
CA CYS A 75 2.70 1.71 -3.79
C CYS A 75 1.19 1.51 -4.00
N TYR A 76 0.76 1.08 -5.18
CA TYR A 76 -0.60 0.58 -5.38
C TYR A 76 -0.63 -0.90 -5.01
N ASP A 77 -1.23 -1.18 -3.86
CA ASP A 77 -1.23 -2.48 -3.20
C ASP A 77 -2.50 -3.26 -3.56
N ASN A 78 -2.41 -4.15 -4.55
CA ASN A 78 -3.49 -5.06 -4.92
C ASN A 78 -3.31 -6.47 -4.33
N GLU A 79 -2.36 -6.62 -3.40
CA GLU A 79 -2.12 -7.82 -2.61
C GLU A 79 -1.71 -9.06 -3.41
N GLY A 80 -1.01 -8.87 -4.53
CA GLY A 80 -0.50 -9.97 -5.35
C GLY A 80 0.20 -9.52 -6.62
N TYR A 81 0.90 -10.45 -7.28
CA TYR A 81 1.45 -10.24 -8.63
C TYR A 81 0.32 -10.40 -9.66
N GLY A 82 -0.51 -9.36 -9.83
CA GLY A 82 -1.74 -9.41 -10.62
C GLY A 82 -1.50 -9.69 -12.10
N ASN A 83 -0.56 -8.97 -12.72
CA ASN A 83 -0.33 -9.02 -14.16
C ASN A 83 0.13 -10.40 -14.68
N THR A 84 0.80 -11.18 -13.88
CA THR A 84 1.30 -12.52 -14.23
C THR A 84 0.31 -13.65 -13.89
N GLY A 85 -0.85 -13.33 -13.34
CA GLY A 85 -1.92 -14.29 -13.02
C GLY A 85 -2.16 -14.46 -11.51
N GLN A 86 -1.97 -13.41 -10.72
CA GLN A 86 -2.31 -13.34 -9.31
C GLN A 86 -1.55 -14.37 -8.43
N GLN A 87 -0.23 -14.38 -8.50
CA GLN A 87 0.61 -15.09 -7.53
C GLN A 87 0.67 -14.30 -6.22
N PHE A 88 0.97 -14.97 -5.10
CA PHE A 88 1.15 -14.27 -3.83
C PHE A 88 2.37 -13.34 -3.85
N SER A 89 2.25 -12.20 -3.20
CA SER A 89 3.34 -11.25 -2.93
C SER A 89 3.58 -11.13 -1.42
N GLY A 90 4.52 -10.27 -1.02
CA GLY A 90 4.70 -9.90 0.39
C GLY A 90 3.51 -9.12 0.99
N ALA A 91 2.56 -8.69 0.16
CA ALA A 91 1.35 -7.99 0.57
C ALA A 91 0.12 -8.90 0.67
N THR A 92 0.22 -10.16 0.26
CA THR A 92 -0.91 -11.09 0.29
C THR A 92 -1.33 -11.36 1.74
N PRO A 93 -2.61 -11.17 2.09
CA PRO A 93 -3.07 -11.43 3.44
C PRO A 93 -3.14 -12.92 3.74
N HIS A 94 -3.03 -13.26 5.02
CA HIS A 94 -3.21 -14.62 5.51
C HIS A 94 -4.54 -15.20 5.03
N ALA A 95 -4.55 -16.48 4.73
CA ALA A 95 -5.68 -17.25 4.22
C ALA A 95 -6.19 -16.86 2.81
N ALA A 96 -5.66 -15.83 2.14
CA ALA A 96 -6.09 -15.53 0.78
C ALA A 96 -5.62 -16.61 -0.21
N ARG A 97 -6.52 -17.09 -1.08
CA ARG A 97 -6.14 -17.93 -2.23
C ARG A 97 -5.58 -17.09 -3.35
N THR A 98 -4.50 -17.60 -3.95
CA THR A 98 -3.86 -17.04 -5.15
C THR A 98 -3.49 -18.19 -6.08
N ALA A 99 -3.01 -17.88 -7.29
CA ALA A 99 -2.55 -18.91 -8.23
C ALA A 99 -1.41 -19.81 -7.66
N THR A 100 -0.68 -19.34 -6.66
CA THR A 100 0.44 -20.05 -6.01
C THR A 100 0.18 -20.42 -4.54
N SER A 101 -1.03 -20.17 -4.02
CA SER A 101 -1.47 -20.56 -2.69
C SER A 101 -2.87 -21.17 -2.74
N THR A 102 -2.97 -22.33 -3.40
CA THR A 102 -4.23 -23.05 -3.67
C THR A 102 -4.61 -24.07 -2.60
N GLY A 103 -3.82 -24.18 -1.53
CA GLY A 103 -4.08 -25.13 -0.42
C GLY A 103 -5.42 -24.89 0.28
N PRO A 104 -5.87 -25.84 1.12
CA PRO A 104 -7.18 -25.78 1.78
C PRO A 104 -7.37 -24.50 2.61
N HIS A 105 -6.31 -23.97 3.20
CA HIS A 105 -6.33 -22.77 4.05
C HIS A 105 -5.77 -21.52 3.33
N GLY A 106 -5.54 -21.55 2.00
CA GLY A 106 -5.00 -20.43 1.25
C GLY A 106 -3.52 -20.12 1.59
N PHE A 107 -3.15 -18.85 1.61
CA PHE A 107 -1.79 -18.40 1.90
C PHE A 107 -1.48 -18.51 3.40
N ALA A 108 -0.49 -19.34 3.73
CA ALA A 108 -0.10 -19.60 5.13
C ALA A 108 0.77 -18.48 5.76
N GLY A 109 1.33 -17.60 4.94
CA GLY A 109 2.13 -16.47 5.43
C GLY A 109 1.27 -15.29 5.86
N TYR A 110 1.94 -14.22 6.29
CA TYR A 110 1.30 -12.98 6.70
C TYR A 110 1.74 -11.82 5.81
N LYS A 111 0.85 -10.86 5.59
CA LYS A 111 1.18 -9.60 4.93
C LYS A 111 2.27 -8.89 5.73
N LYS A 112 3.34 -8.46 5.06
CA LYS A 112 4.38 -7.66 5.71
C LYS A 112 3.80 -6.30 6.13
N ASP A 113 4.19 -5.81 7.28
CA ASP A 113 3.86 -4.44 7.68
C ASP A 113 4.83 -3.44 7.02
N LEU A 114 4.57 -3.14 5.75
CA LEU A 114 5.39 -2.21 4.98
C LEU A 114 5.38 -0.80 5.57
N PHE A 115 4.27 -0.39 6.18
CA PHE A 115 4.18 0.91 6.83
C PHE A 115 5.22 1.03 7.95
N SER A 116 5.29 0.05 8.84
CA SER A 116 6.26 0.04 9.94
C SER A 116 7.70 -0.12 9.44
N ILE A 117 7.93 -0.95 8.41
CA ILE A 117 9.25 -1.08 7.77
C ILE A 117 9.71 0.28 7.24
N TRP A 118 8.85 1.03 6.57
CA TRP A 118 9.19 2.36 6.06
C TRP A 118 9.33 3.40 7.17
N ALA A 119 8.43 3.40 8.15
CA ALA A 119 8.50 4.31 9.29
C ALA A 119 9.80 4.13 10.12
N ALA A 120 10.35 2.90 10.17
CA ALA A 120 11.61 2.62 10.86
C ALA A 120 12.82 3.36 10.25
N HIS A 121 12.76 3.75 8.97
CA HIS A 121 13.76 4.62 8.34
C HIS A 121 13.65 6.09 8.74
N LYS A 122 12.59 6.47 9.46
CA LYS A 122 12.28 7.86 9.87
C LYS A 122 12.19 8.83 8.68
N PRO A 123 11.48 8.47 7.60
CA PRO A 123 11.31 9.36 6.46
C PRO A 123 10.48 10.59 6.83
N ALA A 124 10.40 11.56 5.95
CA ALA A 124 9.57 12.74 6.15
C ALA A 124 8.07 12.39 6.31
N TYR A 125 7.61 11.33 5.63
CA TYR A 125 6.20 10.93 5.67
C TYR A 125 5.97 9.49 5.22
N VAL A 126 5.06 8.78 5.92
CA VAL A 126 4.46 7.52 5.45
C VAL A 126 2.96 7.59 5.65
N ALA A 127 2.17 7.11 4.71
CA ALA A 127 0.71 7.05 4.87
C ALA A 127 0.11 5.79 4.24
N THR A 128 -0.99 5.33 4.82
CA THR A 128 -1.90 4.37 4.19
C THR A 128 -3.12 5.12 3.65
N VAL A 129 -3.55 4.79 2.44
CA VAL A 129 -4.72 5.39 1.77
C VAL A 129 -5.56 4.33 1.06
N ILE A 130 -6.76 4.70 0.67
CA ILE A 130 -7.63 3.88 -0.18
C ILE A 130 -8.55 4.78 -1.01
N GLY A 131 -8.87 4.38 -2.25
CA GLY A 131 -9.75 5.13 -3.14
C GLY A 131 -11.19 5.30 -2.62
N ALA A 132 -11.66 4.40 -1.77
CA ALA A 132 -12.97 4.49 -1.13
C ALA A 132 -13.10 5.63 -0.11
N GLU A 133 -11.97 6.25 0.30
CA GLU A 133 -11.91 7.40 1.20
C GLU A 133 -11.18 8.58 0.48
N PRO A 134 -11.80 9.16 -0.55
CA PRO A 134 -11.13 10.08 -1.45
C PRO A 134 -10.68 11.39 -0.79
N LEU A 135 -11.39 11.84 0.24
CA LEU A 135 -11.01 13.06 0.97
C LEU A 135 -9.78 12.84 1.87
N ASP A 136 -9.67 11.65 2.50
CA ASP A 136 -8.48 11.29 3.28
C ASP A 136 -7.27 11.13 2.35
N LEU A 137 -7.45 10.44 1.23
CA LEU A 137 -6.42 10.28 0.20
C LEU A 137 -5.92 11.64 -0.31
N ALA A 138 -6.82 12.54 -0.71
CA ALA A 138 -6.46 13.85 -1.23
C ALA A 138 -5.66 14.68 -0.22
N ARG A 139 -6.08 14.69 1.06
CA ARG A 139 -5.37 15.41 2.13
C ARG A 139 -3.96 14.86 2.35
N LYS A 140 -3.79 13.54 2.33
CA LYS A 140 -2.49 12.89 2.51
C LYS A 140 -1.54 13.15 1.36
N VAL A 141 -2.04 13.11 0.13
CA VAL A 141 -1.25 13.46 -1.06
C VAL A 141 -0.83 14.94 -1.02
N GLU A 142 -1.75 15.85 -0.68
CA GLU A 142 -1.42 17.27 -0.57
C GLU A 142 -0.39 17.53 0.54
N LYS A 143 -0.50 16.86 1.69
CA LYS A 143 0.50 16.91 2.76
C LYS A 143 1.86 16.40 2.27
N ALA A 144 1.90 15.28 1.56
CA ALA A 144 3.13 14.73 1.01
C ALA A 144 3.81 15.69 0.02
N LYS A 145 3.05 16.43 -0.79
CA LYS A 145 3.60 17.44 -1.71
C LYS A 145 4.31 18.61 -1.01
N GLN A 146 3.86 18.95 0.19
CA GLN A 146 4.41 20.09 0.96
C GLN A 146 5.68 19.73 1.73
N LEU A 147 5.97 18.45 1.91
CA LEU A 147 7.15 17.97 2.62
C LEU A 147 8.32 17.75 1.67
N LYS A 148 9.53 17.71 2.21
CA LYS A 148 10.78 17.36 1.52
C LYS A 148 11.35 16.06 2.08
N GLY A 149 12.23 15.41 1.30
CA GLY A 149 12.77 14.10 1.64
C GLY A 149 11.86 12.94 1.20
N PRO A 150 12.03 11.73 1.71
CA PRO A 150 11.23 10.56 1.34
C PRO A 150 9.79 10.66 1.86
N ARG A 151 8.82 10.57 0.97
CA ARG A 151 7.39 10.53 1.28
C ARG A 151 6.78 9.31 0.61
N LEU A 152 6.22 8.41 1.43
CA LEU A 152 5.78 7.09 0.98
C LEU A 152 4.28 6.91 1.26
N ILE A 153 3.54 6.45 0.26
CA ILE A 153 2.10 6.23 0.34
C ILE A 153 1.80 4.79 -0.08
N ILE A 154 1.09 4.06 0.78
CA ILE A 154 0.59 2.71 0.49
C ILE A 154 -0.90 2.84 0.22
N ALA A 155 -1.29 2.62 -1.03
CA ALA A 155 -2.66 2.73 -1.50
C ALA A 155 -3.26 1.34 -1.68
N LEU A 156 -4.14 0.90 -0.78
CA LEU A 156 -4.90 -0.32 -1.00
C LEU A 156 -5.75 -0.16 -2.26
N ALA A 157 -5.55 -1.07 -3.20
CA ALA A 157 -6.18 -1.07 -4.52
C ALA A 157 -6.96 -2.37 -4.73
N PRO A 158 -8.23 -2.46 -4.25
CA PRO A 158 -9.06 -3.63 -4.48
C PRO A 158 -9.05 -4.04 -5.95
N CYS A 159 -8.68 -5.29 -6.22
CA CYS A 159 -8.49 -5.81 -7.57
C CYS A 159 -9.61 -6.81 -7.92
N PRO A 160 -10.61 -6.45 -8.74
CA PRO A 160 -11.73 -7.34 -9.05
C PRO A 160 -11.28 -8.70 -9.57
N THR A 161 -10.33 -8.72 -10.49
CA THR A 161 -9.82 -9.96 -11.09
C THR A 161 -9.02 -10.79 -10.07
N GLY A 162 -8.14 -10.16 -9.29
CA GLY A 162 -7.26 -10.88 -8.37
C GLY A 162 -7.95 -11.33 -7.08
N TRP A 163 -8.97 -10.59 -6.65
CA TRP A 163 -9.73 -10.91 -5.43
C TRP A 163 -11.04 -11.64 -5.74
N ASP A 164 -11.37 -11.80 -7.04
CA ASP A 164 -12.54 -12.51 -7.53
C ASP A 164 -13.86 -11.95 -6.98
N TYR A 165 -14.22 -10.76 -7.47
CA TYR A 165 -15.48 -10.09 -7.12
C TYR A 165 -15.99 -9.21 -8.30
N ASP A 166 -17.26 -8.83 -8.28
CA ASP A 166 -17.85 -7.95 -9.32
C ASP A 166 -17.22 -6.54 -9.23
N PRO A 167 -16.66 -5.97 -10.31
CA PRO A 167 -16.06 -4.63 -10.33
C PRO A 167 -16.97 -3.52 -9.75
N ARG A 168 -18.29 -3.69 -9.81
CA ARG A 168 -19.26 -2.75 -9.21
C ARG A 168 -19.15 -2.65 -7.70
N ASP A 169 -18.64 -3.70 -7.03
CA ASP A 169 -18.48 -3.77 -5.58
C ASP A 169 -17.19 -3.16 -5.06
N SER A 170 -16.31 -2.66 -5.96
CA SER A 170 -14.97 -2.17 -5.58
C SER A 170 -15.02 -1.08 -4.51
N ALA A 171 -15.96 -0.13 -4.61
CA ALA A 171 -16.10 0.94 -3.63
C ALA A 171 -16.59 0.42 -2.26
N ASP A 172 -17.50 -0.54 -2.26
CA ASP A 172 -18.05 -1.11 -1.03
C ASP A 172 -17.04 -2.02 -0.33
N ILE A 173 -16.30 -2.83 -1.08
CA ILE A 173 -15.16 -3.61 -0.55
C ILE A 173 -14.12 -2.68 0.06
N GLY A 174 -13.80 -1.57 -0.61
CA GLY A 174 -12.90 -0.57 -0.06
C GLY A 174 -13.40 0.07 1.24
N LYS A 175 -14.69 0.35 1.35
CA LYS A 175 -15.30 0.84 2.60
C LYS A 175 -15.28 -0.22 3.69
N LEU A 176 -15.57 -1.47 3.36
CA LEU A 176 -15.50 -2.58 4.30
C LEU A 176 -14.08 -2.78 4.83
N ALA A 177 -13.04 -2.67 4.00
CA ALA A 177 -11.66 -2.72 4.46
C ALA A 177 -11.37 -1.72 5.60
N VAL A 178 -11.95 -0.51 5.52
CA VAL A 178 -11.81 0.53 6.55
C VAL A 178 -12.73 0.28 7.75
N THR A 179 -14.02 -0.05 7.52
CA THR A 179 -15.01 -0.19 8.61
C THR A 179 -14.84 -1.44 9.45
N THR A 180 -14.26 -2.51 8.90
CA THR A 180 -13.84 -3.69 9.66
C THR A 180 -12.52 -3.49 10.39
N GLY A 181 -11.76 -2.45 10.01
CA GLY A 181 -10.44 -2.18 10.58
C GLY A 181 -9.30 -2.98 9.96
N VAL A 182 -9.55 -3.78 8.94
CA VAL A 182 -8.51 -4.53 8.20
C VAL A 182 -7.50 -3.61 7.53
N TRP A 183 -7.95 -2.44 7.07
CA TRP A 183 -7.09 -1.41 6.50
C TRP A 183 -7.12 -0.13 7.33
N PRO A 184 -6.22 0.04 8.32
CA PRO A 184 -6.11 1.26 9.11
C PRO A 184 -5.66 2.44 8.25
N LEU A 185 -6.38 3.55 8.34
CA LEU A 185 -5.96 4.82 7.73
C LEU A 185 -5.10 5.58 8.73
N LYS A 186 -3.81 5.59 8.48
CA LYS A 186 -2.80 6.16 9.37
C LYS A 186 -1.71 6.90 8.61
N GLU A 187 -0.98 7.73 9.30
CA GLU A 187 0.20 8.43 8.79
C GLU A 187 1.31 8.46 9.85
N TYR A 188 2.55 8.42 9.39
CA TYR A 188 3.74 8.69 10.16
C TYR A 188 4.25 10.07 9.77
N ILE A 189 4.38 10.95 10.74
CA ILE A 189 4.89 12.31 10.58
C ILE A 189 5.54 12.75 11.90
N ASP A 190 6.64 13.47 11.83
CA ASP A 190 7.37 13.98 13.00
C ASP A 190 7.68 12.89 14.06
N GLY A 191 8.02 11.70 13.60
CA GLY A 191 8.36 10.58 14.46
C GLY A 191 7.17 9.89 15.14
N ARG A 192 5.93 10.23 14.77
CA ARG A 192 4.69 9.73 15.40
C ARG A 192 3.77 9.08 14.39
N VAL A 193 3.09 8.04 14.83
CA VAL A 193 1.99 7.42 14.07
C VAL A 193 0.66 8.01 14.53
N VAL A 194 -0.13 8.50 13.58
CA VAL A 194 -1.45 9.09 13.84
C VAL A 194 -2.48 8.38 12.95
N HIS A 195 -3.58 7.91 13.54
CA HIS A 195 -4.71 7.35 12.80
C HIS A 195 -5.64 8.49 12.36
N THR A 196 -5.83 8.61 11.05
CA THR A 196 -6.70 9.67 10.48
C THR A 196 -8.18 9.30 10.51
N LYS A 197 -8.46 8.00 10.66
CA LYS A 197 -9.83 7.49 10.84
C LYS A 197 -9.81 6.27 11.76
N ILE A 198 -10.53 6.37 12.87
CA ILE A 198 -10.77 5.27 13.81
C ILE A 198 -12.24 4.89 13.73
N PRO A 199 -12.59 3.66 13.28
CA PRO A 199 -13.99 3.24 13.26
C PRO A 199 -14.57 3.22 14.67
N LYS A 200 -15.68 3.94 14.90
CA LYS A 200 -16.35 3.99 16.24
C LYS A 200 -16.89 2.63 16.66
N GLN A 201 -17.39 1.86 15.71
CA GLN A 201 -17.86 0.50 15.87
C GLN A 201 -17.38 -0.28 14.67
N ARG A 202 -16.46 -1.23 14.90
CA ARG A 202 -15.93 -2.07 13.84
C ARG A 202 -16.94 -3.16 13.48
N GLN A 203 -17.12 -3.37 12.20
CA GLN A 203 -17.81 -4.55 11.68
C GLN A 203 -16.89 -5.76 11.81
N ARG A 204 -17.45 -6.96 11.86
CA ARG A 204 -16.65 -8.19 11.82
C ARG A 204 -15.93 -8.32 10.49
N VAL A 205 -14.73 -8.88 10.52
CA VAL A 205 -13.89 -9.07 9.32
C VAL A 205 -14.57 -9.90 8.25
N GLU A 206 -15.45 -10.79 8.62
CA GLU A 206 -16.23 -11.64 7.72
C GLU A 206 -16.97 -10.81 6.66
N SER A 207 -17.56 -9.66 7.03
CA SER A 207 -18.27 -8.78 6.10
C SER A 207 -17.37 -8.33 4.92
N TYR A 208 -16.07 -8.20 5.16
CA TYR A 208 -15.08 -7.86 4.14
C TYR A 208 -14.63 -9.09 3.36
N LEU A 209 -14.42 -10.22 4.05
CA LEU A 209 -13.89 -11.44 3.44
C LEU A 209 -14.91 -12.12 2.52
N GLU A 210 -16.18 -12.21 2.93
CA GLU A 210 -17.27 -12.84 2.16
C GLU A 210 -17.50 -12.21 0.78
N LYS A 211 -17.11 -10.95 0.60
CA LYS A 211 -17.24 -10.24 -0.68
C LYS A 211 -16.19 -10.62 -1.71
N GLN A 212 -15.24 -11.49 -1.37
CA GLN A 212 -14.06 -11.78 -2.17
C GLN A 212 -13.92 -13.29 -2.38
N GLY A 213 -13.98 -13.73 -3.64
CA GLY A 213 -13.86 -15.16 -3.97
C GLY A 213 -12.55 -15.79 -3.50
N ARG A 214 -11.48 -15.00 -3.37
CA ARG A 214 -10.20 -15.50 -2.80
C ARG A 214 -10.31 -16.00 -1.36
N PHE A 215 -11.40 -15.70 -0.64
CA PHE A 215 -11.71 -16.21 0.70
C PHE A 215 -12.93 -17.12 0.75
N ALA A 216 -13.55 -17.46 -0.39
CA ALA A 216 -14.76 -18.29 -0.42
C ALA A 216 -14.62 -19.63 0.33
N HIS A 217 -13.41 -20.22 0.32
CA HIS A 217 -13.10 -21.47 1.01
C HIS A 217 -13.21 -21.39 2.54
N LEU A 218 -13.27 -20.20 3.12
CA LEU A 218 -13.51 -20.02 4.56
C LEU A 218 -15.00 -20.14 4.92
N PHE A 219 -15.88 -20.08 3.92
CA PHE A 219 -17.33 -20.05 4.10
C PHE A 219 -18.00 -21.31 3.53
N GLU A 220 -17.45 -21.90 2.46
CA GLU A 220 -18.02 -23.02 1.72
C GLU A 220 -16.96 -24.08 1.38
N PRO A 221 -17.32 -25.40 1.34
CA PRO A 221 -18.61 -26.01 1.66
C PRO A 221 -18.89 -26.10 3.17
N GLN A 222 -17.88 -25.86 3.99
CA GLN A 222 -17.98 -25.85 5.45
C GLN A 222 -17.26 -24.61 5.98
N ARG A 223 -17.92 -23.87 6.86
CA ARG A 223 -17.38 -22.66 7.45
C ARG A 223 -16.21 -22.99 8.37
N ASP A 224 -15.08 -22.30 8.19
CA ASP A 224 -13.88 -22.42 9.02
C ASP A 224 -13.91 -21.37 10.15
N GLU A 225 -14.67 -21.66 11.20
CA GLU A 225 -14.85 -20.76 12.34
C GLU A 225 -13.54 -20.43 13.04
N GLN A 226 -12.60 -21.38 13.09
CA GLN A 226 -11.32 -21.16 13.74
C GLN A 226 -10.50 -20.13 12.99
N LEU A 227 -10.32 -20.28 11.68
CA LEU A 227 -9.52 -19.37 10.88
C LEU A 227 -10.17 -17.98 10.76
N LEU A 228 -11.50 -17.92 10.69
CA LEU A 228 -12.24 -16.66 10.73
C LEU A 228 -12.04 -15.93 12.07
N GLN A 229 -12.02 -16.65 13.18
CA GLN A 229 -11.75 -16.06 14.49
C GLN A 229 -10.29 -15.60 14.62
N GLU A 230 -9.32 -16.36 14.12
CA GLU A 230 -7.91 -15.95 14.08
C GLU A 230 -7.71 -14.65 13.30
N LEU A 231 -8.40 -14.49 12.16
CA LEU A 231 -8.37 -13.26 11.38
C LEU A 231 -9.02 -12.07 12.11
N GLN A 232 -10.13 -12.32 12.83
CA GLN A 232 -10.76 -11.30 13.68
C GLN A 232 -9.85 -10.87 14.81
N ASP A 233 -9.25 -11.83 15.53
CA ASP A 233 -8.37 -11.57 16.68
C ASP A 233 -7.13 -10.78 16.27
N SER A 234 -6.61 -11.03 15.07
CA SER A 234 -5.50 -10.25 14.52
C SER A 234 -5.86 -8.77 14.34
N VAL A 235 -7.06 -8.48 13.83
CA VAL A 235 -7.55 -7.10 13.68
C VAL A 235 -7.83 -6.47 15.04
N ASP A 236 -8.46 -7.20 15.96
CA ASP A 236 -8.79 -6.68 17.28
C ASP A 236 -7.52 -6.36 18.07
N SER A 237 -6.53 -7.25 18.06
CA SER A 237 -5.22 -7.02 18.70
C SER A 237 -4.52 -5.76 18.17
N TYR A 238 -4.59 -5.51 16.85
CA TYR A 238 -4.04 -4.28 16.29
C TYR A 238 -4.70 -3.03 16.89
N TRP A 239 -6.03 -3.01 16.98
CA TRP A 239 -6.78 -1.85 17.44
C TRP A 239 -6.76 -1.66 18.96
N GLU A 240 -6.62 -2.74 19.74
CA GLU A 240 -6.44 -2.67 21.20
C GLU A 240 -5.11 -1.99 21.56
N ASN A 241 -4.05 -2.28 20.83
CA ASN A 241 -2.72 -1.69 21.04
C ASN A 241 -2.65 -0.18 20.71
N ILE A 242 -3.66 0.38 20.04
CA ILE A 242 -3.71 1.81 19.70
C ILE A 242 -4.48 2.62 20.75
N GLY A 243 -5.39 1.99 21.48
CA GLY A 243 -6.23 2.64 22.49
C GLY A 243 -5.62 2.72 23.89
N GLY A 244 -4.39 2.23 24.11
CA GLY A 244 -3.67 2.22 25.37
C GLY A 244 -2.81 3.45 25.63
#